data_09ed6f2d1e74563041fc90ac452650b1
#
_entry.id   09ed6f2d1e74563041fc90ac452650b1
#
_cell.length_a   1.000
_cell.length_b   1.000
_cell.length_c   1.000
_cell.angle_alpha   90.00
_cell.angle_beta   90.00
_cell.angle_gamma   90.00
#
_symmetry.space_group_name_H-M   'P 1'
#
loop_
_entity.id
_entity.type
_entity.pdbx_description
1 polymer ?
#
loop_
_entity_poly.entity_id
_entity_poly.type
_entity_poly.pdbx_seq_one_letter_code
_entity_poly.pdbx_strand_id
1 'polypeptide(L)'
;MTNKASLKTFLARKELGIFGLLVLLCLMTSAQNPNFLRPENLQNMARLTGIYGIFSLGLAFVVITGGIDLSVGAVFALLGVAIAMLLERGTPPVMAVAITIGLGAAIGVLHGILVTKVKLQPFLVTLCGLLVYRGIARTIANDETKGFG
;
A
#
# COMPACT_ATOMS: atom_id res chain seq x y z
N MET A 1 -13.03 -24.31 -38.43
CA MET A 1 -14.14 -23.65 -37.68
C MET A 1 -13.86 -23.46 -36.20
N THR A 2 -12.59 -23.34 -35.77
CA THR A 2 -12.16 -23.39 -34.36
C THR A 2 -11.87 -22.03 -33.70
N ASN A 3 -12.04 -20.92 -34.42
CA ASN A 3 -11.55 -19.62 -33.90
C ASN A 3 -12.62 -18.75 -33.21
N LYS A 4 -13.90 -18.95 -33.46
CA LYS A 4 -14.98 -18.12 -32.85
C LYS A 4 -15.33 -18.49 -31.41
N ALA A 5 -15.17 -19.74 -31.02
CA ALA A 5 -15.45 -20.19 -29.65
C ALA A 5 -14.35 -19.72 -28.68
N SER A 6 -13.08 -19.75 -29.11
CA SER A 6 -11.93 -19.26 -28.33
C SER A 6 -11.99 -17.75 -28.10
N LEU A 7 -12.41 -16.98 -29.10
CA LEU A 7 -12.53 -15.52 -28.98
C LEU A 7 -13.67 -15.11 -28.03
N LYS A 8 -14.83 -15.80 -28.09
CA LYS A 8 -15.94 -15.54 -27.16
C LYS A 8 -15.59 -15.88 -25.72
N THR A 9 -14.87 -16.98 -25.50
CA THR A 9 -14.40 -17.38 -24.16
C THR A 9 -13.32 -16.42 -23.65
N PHE A 10 -12.48 -15.87 -24.54
CA PHE A 10 -11.49 -14.86 -24.19
C PHE A 10 -12.16 -13.51 -23.82
N LEU A 11 -13.14 -13.07 -24.62
CA LEU A 11 -13.90 -11.83 -24.37
C LEU A 11 -14.83 -11.90 -23.15
N ALA A 12 -15.20 -13.10 -22.71
CA ALA A 12 -16.04 -13.34 -21.52
C ALA A 12 -15.24 -13.35 -20.21
N ARG A 13 -13.92 -13.16 -20.24
CA ARG A 13 -13.11 -13.06 -19.03
C ARG A 13 -13.40 -11.75 -18.31
N LYS A 14 -13.66 -11.84 -17.01
CA LYS A 14 -13.96 -10.68 -16.15
C LYS A 14 -12.85 -9.63 -16.19
N GLU A 15 -11.61 -10.06 -16.36
CA GLU A 15 -10.42 -9.21 -16.46
C GLU A 15 -10.47 -8.28 -17.69
N LEU A 16 -10.99 -8.78 -18.83
CA LEU A 16 -11.14 -7.94 -20.03
C LEU A 16 -12.23 -6.88 -19.87
N GLY A 17 -13.29 -7.19 -19.13
CA GLY A 17 -14.32 -6.21 -18.79
C GLY A 17 -13.77 -5.08 -17.94
N ILE A 18 -12.97 -5.42 -16.93
CA ILE A 18 -12.29 -4.43 -16.06
C ILE A 18 -11.29 -3.60 -16.87
N PHE A 19 -10.49 -4.27 -17.73
CA PHE A 19 -9.54 -3.57 -18.60
C PHE A 19 -10.24 -2.64 -19.60
N GLY A 20 -11.34 -3.10 -20.21
CA GLY A 20 -12.14 -2.28 -21.11
C GLY A 20 -12.74 -1.05 -20.41
N LEU A 21 -13.24 -1.22 -19.19
CA LEU A 21 -13.72 -0.11 -18.38
C LEU A 21 -12.60 0.89 -18.05
N LEU A 22 -11.40 0.39 -17.69
CA LEU A 22 -10.25 1.24 -17.43
C LEU A 22 -9.87 2.08 -18.67
N VAL A 23 -9.79 1.44 -19.84
CA VAL A 23 -9.50 2.13 -21.10
C VAL A 23 -10.56 3.18 -21.42
N LEU A 24 -11.85 2.84 -21.24
CA LEU A 24 -12.95 3.78 -21.46
C LEU A 24 -12.83 4.99 -20.54
N LEU A 25 -12.56 4.80 -19.25
CA LEU A 25 -12.36 5.88 -18.30
C LEU A 25 -11.16 6.75 -18.66
N CYS A 26 -10.05 6.16 -19.09
CA CYS A 26 -8.88 6.91 -19.55
C CYS A 26 -9.20 7.77 -20.77
N LEU A 27 -9.94 7.23 -21.75
CA LEU A 27 -10.35 7.96 -22.96
C LEU A 27 -11.30 9.11 -22.60
N MET A 28 -12.30 8.87 -21.74
CA MET A 28 -13.22 9.91 -21.29
C MET A 28 -12.49 11.03 -20.55
N THR A 29 -11.58 10.69 -19.65
CA THR A 29 -10.81 11.68 -18.89
C THR A 29 -9.87 12.47 -19.80
N SER A 30 -9.22 11.80 -20.74
CA SER A 30 -8.35 12.45 -21.73
C SER A 30 -9.10 13.43 -22.61
N ALA A 31 -10.35 13.10 -23.01
CA ALA A 31 -11.19 13.99 -23.80
C ALA A 31 -11.64 15.24 -23.03
N GLN A 32 -11.82 15.14 -21.71
CA GLN A 32 -12.27 16.24 -20.87
C GLN A 32 -11.12 17.09 -20.31
N ASN A 33 -9.93 16.50 -20.14
CA ASN A 33 -8.78 17.18 -19.54
C ASN A 33 -7.51 16.99 -20.39
N PRO A 34 -7.07 18.04 -21.10
CA PRO A 34 -5.85 17.97 -21.94
C PRO A 34 -4.56 17.68 -21.13
N ASN A 35 -4.58 17.92 -19.82
CA ASN A 35 -3.43 17.66 -18.95
C ASN A 35 -3.30 16.18 -18.56
N PHE A 36 -4.33 15.34 -18.81
CA PHE A 36 -4.35 13.95 -18.39
C PHE A 36 -3.19 13.14 -18.98
N LEU A 37 -2.89 13.32 -20.27
CA LEU A 37 -1.81 12.60 -20.97
C LEU A 37 -0.46 13.34 -20.95
N ARG A 38 -0.31 14.44 -20.22
CA ARG A 38 0.98 15.10 -20.08
C ARG A 38 2.01 14.18 -19.42
N PRO A 39 3.29 14.23 -19.86
CA PRO A 39 4.35 13.38 -19.31
C PRO A 39 4.47 13.47 -17.79
N GLU A 40 4.34 14.67 -17.22
CA GLU A 40 4.43 14.92 -15.79
C GLU A 40 3.31 14.19 -15.03
N ASN A 41 2.09 14.24 -15.55
CA ASN A 41 0.96 13.54 -14.96
C ASN A 41 1.09 12.02 -15.07
N LEU A 42 1.54 11.52 -16.22
CA LEU A 42 1.78 10.08 -16.43
C LEU A 42 2.89 9.56 -15.50
N GLN A 43 3.97 10.31 -15.32
CA GLN A 43 5.02 9.97 -14.38
C GLN A 43 4.50 9.93 -12.93
N ASN A 44 3.69 10.92 -12.55
CA ASN A 44 3.09 10.95 -11.22
C ASN A 44 2.12 9.77 -11.00
N MET A 45 1.29 9.47 -11.98
CA MET A 45 0.40 8.29 -11.95
C MET A 45 1.20 6.99 -11.83
N ALA A 46 2.26 6.82 -12.62
CA ALA A 46 3.13 5.65 -12.57
C ALA A 46 3.81 5.51 -11.19
N ARG A 47 4.30 6.63 -10.63
CA ARG A 47 4.90 6.67 -9.29
C ARG A 47 3.90 6.24 -8.21
N LEU A 48 2.69 6.81 -8.22
CA LEU A 48 1.65 6.46 -7.27
C LEU A 48 1.21 4.99 -7.41
N THR A 49 1.04 4.52 -8.64
CA THR A 49 0.71 3.12 -8.92
C THR A 49 1.81 2.17 -8.41
N GLY A 50 3.09 2.54 -8.56
CA GLY A 50 4.20 1.77 -8.01
C GLY A 50 4.16 1.69 -6.49
N ILE A 51 3.94 2.81 -5.81
CA ILE A 51 3.84 2.86 -4.34
C ILE A 51 2.66 1.98 -3.87
N TYR A 52 1.46 2.21 -4.39
CA TYR A 52 0.29 1.42 -4.00
C TYR A 52 0.41 -0.05 -4.42
N GLY A 53 1.12 -0.34 -5.53
CA GLY A 53 1.42 -1.70 -5.97
C GLY A 53 2.24 -2.49 -4.95
N ILE A 54 3.27 -1.88 -4.37
CA ILE A 54 4.08 -2.51 -3.31
C ILE A 54 3.21 -2.84 -2.09
N PHE A 55 2.35 -1.91 -1.66
CA PHE A 55 1.39 -2.17 -0.57
C PHE A 55 0.43 -3.30 -0.91
N SER A 56 -0.11 -3.30 -2.12
CA SER A 56 -1.06 -4.31 -2.58
C SER A 56 -0.43 -5.70 -2.61
N LEU A 57 0.85 -5.81 -3.00
CA LEU A 57 1.59 -7.08 -2.94
C LEU A 57 1.74 -7.57 -1.50
N GLY A 58 2.09 -6.69 -0.55
CA GLY A 58 2.17 -7.04 0.87
C GLY A 58 0.82 -7.55 1.41
N LEU A 59 -0.27 -6.83 1.12
CA LEU A 59 -1.62 -7.23 1.52
C LEU A 59 -2.09 -8.53 0.85
N ALA A 60 -1.68 -8.79 -0.39
CA ALA A 60 -2.02 -10.02 -1.10
C ALA A 60 -1.54 -11.27 -0.35
N PHE A 61 -0.35 -11.24 0.26
CA PHE A 61 0.13 -12.35 1.09
C PHE A 61 -0.77 -12.60 2.30
N VAL A 62 -1.25 -11.53 2.95
CA VAL A 62 -2.18 -11.66 4.09
C VAL A 62 -3.52 -12.24 3.64
N VAL A 63 -4.06 -11.77 2.52
CA VAL A 63 -5.35 -12.26 1.97
C VAL A 63 -5.25 -13.72 1.54
N ILE A 64 -4.14 -14.14 0.90
CA ILE A 64 -3.92 -15.53 0.48
C ILE A 64 -3.91 -16.48 1.70
N THR A 65 -3.44 -16.02 2.86
CA THR A 65 -3.47 -16.82 4.11
C THR A 65 -4.82 -16.76 4.82
N GLY A 66 -5.84 -16.12 4.23
CA GLY A 66 -7.17 -15.96 4.82
C GLY A 66 -7.25 -14.91 5.94
N GLY A 67 -6.21 -14.08 6.08
CA GLY A 67 -6.16 -13.00 7.06
C GLY A 67 -6.76 -11.69 6.54
N ILE A 68 -7.03 -10.78 7.48
CA ILE A 68 -7.37 -9.38 7.20
C ILE A 68 -6.38 -8.52 7.98
N ASP A 69 -5.72 -7.57 7.32
CA ASP A 69 -4.83 -6.61 7.96
C ASP A 69 -5.39 -5.19 7.85
N LEU A 70 -5.89 -4.68 8.96
CA LEU A 70 -6.37 -3.31 9.08
C LEU A 70 -5.27 -2.33 9.53
N SER A 71 -4.13 -2.84 9.98
CA SER A 71 -3.07 -2.02 10.58
C SER A 71 -2.14 -1.38 9.56
N VAL A 72 -2.13 -1.86 8.30
CA VAL A 72 -1.14 -1.48 7.29
C VAL A 72 -1.00 0.05 7.11
N GLY A 73 -2.12 0.78 7.09
CA GLY A 73 -2.09 2.24 6.96
C GLY A 73 -1.50 2.95 8.19
N ALA A 74 -1.78 2.41 9.39
CA ALA A 74 -1.25 2.96 10.64
C ALA A 74 0.25 2.65 10.80
N VAL A 75 0.68 1.45 10.42
CA VAL A 75 2.11 1.07 10.36
C VAL A 75 2.84 1.97 9.38
N PHE A 76 2.28 2.20 8.21
CA PHE A 76 2.88 3.11 7.22
C PHE A 76 3.04 4.54 7.77
N ALA A 77 2.00 5.07 8.42
CA ALA A 77 2.07 6.39 9.04
C ALA A 77 3.15 6.45 10.15
N LEU A 78 3.21 5.43 11.01
CA LEU A 78 4.23 5.33 12.06
C LEU A 78 5.65 5.28 11.47
N LEU A 79 5.87 4.46 10.45
CA LEU A 79 7.16 4.34 9.77
C LEU A 79 7.53 5.62 9.03
N GLY A 80 6.56 6.32 8.44
CA GLY A 80 6.76 7.63 7.81
C GLY A 80 7.20 8.69 8.81
N VAL A 81 6.58 8.76 9.98
CA VAL A 81 7.00 9.64 11.07
C VAL A 81 8.39 9.26 11.58
N ALA A 82 8.65 7.97 11.78
CA ALA A 82 9.94 7.49 12.28
C ALA A 82 11.10 7.86 11.34
N ILE A 83 10.94 7.66 10.02
CA ILE A 83 12.00 8.01 9.06
C ILE A 83 12.20 9.53 8.97
N ALA A 84 11.13 10.33 8.99
CA ALA A 84 11.23 11.78 8.98
C ALA A 84 12.05 12.29 10.19
N MET A 85 11.73 11.80 11.38
CA MET A 85 12.45 12.17 12.61
C MET A 85 13.90 11.71 12.63
N LEU A 86 14.21 10.53 12.06
CA LEU A 86 15.60 10.08 11.93
C LEU A 86 16.40 11.02 11.03
N LEU A 87 15.81 11.45 9.91
CA LEU A 87 16.43 12.40 8.99
C LEU A 87 16.59 13.79 9.62
N GLU A 88 15.57 14.29 10.33
CA GLU A 88 15.64 15.56 11.07
C GLU A 88 16.78 15.56 12.11
N ARG A 89 17.08 14.41 12.72
CA ARG A 89 18.19 14.23 13.67
C ARG A 89 19.55 14.07 13.00
N GLY A 90 19.64 14.18 11.68
CA GLY A 90 20.89 14.05 10.92
C GLY A 90 21.33 12.60 10.69
N THR A 91 20.47 11.60 10.91
CA THR A 91 20.81 10.21 10.58
C THR A 91 21.02 10.05 9.07
N PRO A 92 22.11 9.40 8.61
CA PRO A 92 22.34 9.16 7.19
C PRO A 92 21.14 8.50 6.53
N PRO A 93 20.69 8.92 5.33
CA PRO A 93 19.47 8.42 4.69
C PRO A 93 19.40 6.90 4.55
N VAL A 94 20.51 6.27 4.19
CA VAL A 94 20.60 4.79 4.06
C VAL A 94 20.32 4.11 5.40
N MET A 95 20.88 4.66 6.49
CA MET A 95 20.67 4.12 7.83
C MET A 95 19.23 4.35 8.31
N ALA A 96 18.65 5.52 8.05
CA ALA A 96 17.26 5.82 8.37
C ALA A 96 16.31 4.86 7.67
N VAL A 97 16.53 4.58 6.39
CA VAL A 97 15.76 3.57 5.63
C VAL A 97 15.93 2.17 6.23
N ALA A 98 17.15 1.74 6.52
CA ALA A 98 17.41 0.42 7.09
C ALA A 98 16.71 0.23 8.45
N ILE A 99 16.79 1.24 9.33
CA ILE A 99 16.09 1.22 10.63
C ILE A 99 14.57 1.12 10.42
N THR A 100 14.03 1.90 9.51
CA THR A 100 12.57 1.93 9.25
C THR A 100 12.08 0.59 8.70
N ILE A 101 12.83 -0.03 7.79
CA ILE A 101 12.52 -1.38 7.28
C ILE A 101 12.58 -2.40 8.43
N GLY A 102 13.60 -2.31 9.28
CA GLY A 102 13.74 -3.18 10.45
C GLY A 102 12.56 -3.05 11.43
N LEU A 103 12.11 -1.83 11.69
CA LEU A 103 10.91 -1.57 12.52
C LEU A 103 9.66 -2.18 11.89
N GLY A 104 9.45 -1.98 10.58
CA GLY A 104 8.32 -2.59 9.88
C GLY A 104 8.33 -4.11 9.92
N ALA A 105 9.51 -4.71 9.73
CA ALA A 105 9.69 -6.16 9.83
C ALA A 105 9.40 -6.67 11.26
N ALA A 106 9.87 -5.97 12.29
CA ALA A 106 9.62 -6.31 13.69
C ALA A 106 8.11 -6.28 14.03
N ILE A 107 7.38 -5.27 13.54
CA ILE A 107 5.92 -5.17 13.68
C ILE A 107 5.25 -6.36 12.96
N GLY A 108 5.67 -6.68 11.75
CA GLY A 108 5.14 -7.81 10.99
C GLY A 108 5.37 -9.16 11.70
N VAL A 109 6.57 -9.37 12.25
CA VAL A 109 6.90 -10.57 13.05
C VAL A 109 6.02 -10.63 14.30
N LEU A 110 5.82 -9.52 15.01
CA LEU A 110 4.95 -9.46 16.19
C LEU A 110 3.52 -9.88 15.83
N HIS A 111 2.93 -9.31 14.78
CA HIS A 111 1.60 -9.70 14.30
C HIS A 111 1.57 -11.18 13.88
N GLY A 112 2.59 -11.64 13.16
CA GLY A 112 2.70 -13.03 12.76
C GLY A 112 2.72 -13.99 13.96
N ILE A 113 3.46 -13.68 15.01
CA ILE A 113 3.51 -14.47 16.24
C ILE A 113 2.13 -14.49 16.94
N LEU A 114 1.50 -13.33 17.09
CA LEU A 114 0.20 -13.22 17.73
C LEU A 114 -0.87 -14.06 17.00
N VAL A 115 -0.86 -14.05 15.69
CA VAL A 115 -1.83 -14.81 14.88
C VAL A 115 -1.49 -16.29 14.84
N THR A 116 -0.23 -16.67 14.59
CA THR A 116 0.15 -18.05 14.30
C THR A 116 0.47 -18.88 15.54
N LYS A 117 1.11 -18.27 16.56
CA LYS A 117 1.54 -18.97 17.79
C LYS A 117 0.54 -18.77 18.92
N VAL A 118 0.12 -17.53 19.17
CA VAL A 118 -0.86 -17.22 20.23
C VAL A 118 -2.28 -17.56 19.76
N LYS A 119 -2.50 -17.75 18.42
CA LYS A 119 -3.80 -18.12 17.83
C LYS A 119 -4.87 -17.05 17.99
N LEU A 120 -4.48 -15.79 18.07
CA LEU A 120 -5.42 -14.68 18.08
C LEU A 120 -6.00 -14.47 16.68
N GLN A 121 -7.22 -13.96 16.63
CA GLN A 121 -7.90 -13.68 15.37
C GLN A 121 -7.20 -12.53 14.63
N PRO A 122 -6.81 -12.68 13.35
CA PRO A 122 -6.09 -11.66 12.58
C PRO A 122 -6.75 -10.28 12.61
N PHE A 123 -8.07 -10.26 12.46
CA PHE A 123 -8.86 -9.02 12.53
C PHE A 123 -8.67 -8.26 13.85
N LEU A 124 -8.72 -8.96 14.99
CA LEU A 124 -8.53 -8.31 16.31
C LEU A 124 -7.11 -7.79 16.49
N VAL A 125 -6.11 -8.60 16.11
CA VAL A 125 -4.70 -8.21 16.23
C VAL A 125 -4.43 -6.95 15.40
N THR A 126 -4.89 -6.91 14.17
CA THR A 126 -4.61 -5.79 13.26
C THR A 126 -5.47 -4.56 13.57
N LEU A 127 -6.70 -4.74 14.09
CA LEU A 127 -7.52 -3.63 14.58
C LEU A 127 -6.89 -2.96 15.81
N CYS A 128 -6.42 -3.75 16.79
CA CYS A 128 -5.66 -3.22 17.91
C CYS A 128 -4.37 -2.54 17.43
N GLY A 129 -3.65 -3.15 16.51
CA GLY A 129 -2.45 -2.59 15.90
C GLY A 129 -2.73 -1.24 15.23
N LEU A 130 -3.83 -1.11 14.50
CA LEU A 130 -4.24 0.16 13.88
C LEU A 130 -4.35 1.28 14.92
N LEU A 131 -5.01 1.03 16.04
CA LEU A 131 -5.19 2.03 17.09
C LEU A 131 -3.88 2.36 17.80
N VAL A 132 -3.10 1.34 18.15
CA VAL A 132 -1.83 1.50 18.87
C VAL A 132 -0.81 2.24 18.01
N TYR A 133 -0.58 1.81 16.77
CA TYR A 133 0.44 2.44 15.91
C TYR A 133 0.04 3.85 15.48
N ARG A 134 -1.25 4.11 15.29
CA ARG A 134 -1.76 5.45 15.02
C ARG A 134 -1.58 6.35 16.23
N GLY A 135 -1.85 5.85 17.43
CA GLY A 135 -1.64 6.58 18.69
C GLY A 135 -0.17 6.92 18.89
N ILE A 136 0.73 5.94 18.71
CA ILE A 136 2.18 6.12 18.80
C ILE A 136 2.66 7.16 17.78
N ALA A 137 2.25 7.05 16.53
CA ALA A 137 2.65 7.98 15.47
C ALA A 137 2.26 9.42 15.82
N ARG A 138 1.04 9.66 16.30
CA ARG A 138 0.57 10.98 16.72
C ARG A 138 1.34 11.51 17.92
N THR A 139 1.54 10.68 18.94
CA THR A 139 2.28 11.08 20.15
C THR A 139 3.72 11.47 19.82
N ILE A 140 4.42 10.68 18.99
CA ILE A 140 5.81 10.95 18.61
C ILE A 140 5.90 12.20 17.72
N ALA A 141 4.91 12.42 16.85
CA ALA A 141 4.85 13.59 15.98
C ALA A 141 4.38 14.86 16.72
N ASN A 142 3.92 14.78 17.97
CA ASN A 142 3.25 15.85 18.72
C ASN A 142 2.00 16.39 17.97
N ASP A 143 1.27 15.51 17.27
CA ASP A 143 0.17 15.87 16.38
C ASP A 143 0.54 16.85 15.25
N GLU A 144 1.84 17.04 14.98
CA GLU A 144 2.35 17.86 13.89
C GLU A 144 2.57 17.05 12.62
N THR A 145 2.50 17.72 11.46
CA THR A 145 2.89 17.11 10.20
C THR A 145 4.41 17.07 10.10
N LYS A 146 4.99 15.88 9.98
CA LYS A 146 6.43 15.69 9.75
C LYS A 146 6.67 15.51 8.25
N GLY A 147 7.64 16.28 7.72
CA GLY A 147 8.08 16.23 6.33
C GLY A 147 9.51 15.69 6.21
N PHE A 148 9.97 15.61 4.98
CA PHE A 148 11.34 15.14 4.70
C PHE A 148 12.34 16.28 4.42
N GLY A 149 11.99 17.52 4.78
CA GLY A 149 12.78 18.74 4.53
C GLY A 149 12.36 19.43 3.25
#